data_0d3141d5dd7a1ad41e251d9efe381cec
#
_entry.id   0d3141d5dd7a1ad41e251d9efe381cec
#
_cell.length_a   1.000
_cell.length_b   1.000
_cell.length_c   1.000
_cell.angle_alpha   90.00
_cell.angle_beta   90.00
_cell.angle_gamma   90.00
#
_symmetry.space_group_name_H-M   'P 1'
#
loop_
_entity.id
_entity.type
_entity.pdbx_description
1 polymer ?
#
loop_
_entity_poly.entity_id
_entity_poly.type
_entity_poly.pdbx_seq_one_letter_code
_entity_poly.pdbx_strand_id
1 'polypeptide(L)'
;MNTRHSQHSEHLQLLVARTMPYGKYKGRLIADLPGNYLNWFAREGFPPGELGALLALMHELDHNGLSSLLDPLRNKSGLATR
;
A
#
# COMPACT_ATOMS: atom_id res chain seq x y z
N MET A 1 0.45 20.28 -14.13
CA MET A 1 1.65 20.17 -13.65
C MET A 1 1.81 19.40 -12.41
N ASN A 2 1.13 19.70 -11.42
CA ASN A 2 1.24 19.00 -10.18
C ASN A 2 0.41 17.76 -10.11
N THR A 3 -0.29 17.46 -11.18
CA THR A 3 -1.19 16.33 -11.21
C THR A 3 -0.50 15.01 -10.91
N ARG A 4 0.69 14.83 -11.45
CA ARG A 4 1.40 13.61 -11.23
C ARG A 4 1.80 13.39 -9.80
N HIS A 5 2.26 14.46 -9.15
CA HIS A 5 2.60 14.37 -7.75
C HIS A 5 1.40 14.05 -6.91
N SER A 6 0.27 14.67 -7.24
CA SER A 6 -0.96 14.42 -6.50
C SER A 6 -1.38 12.96 -6.59
N GLN A 7 -1.28 12.38 -7.78
CA GLN A 7 -1.66 11.00 -7.96
C GLN A 7 -0.78 10.06 -7.16
N HIS A 8 0.52 10.32 -7.15
CA HIS A 8 1.43 9.49 -6.38
C HIS A 8 1.15 9.61 -4.89
N SER A 9 0.90 10.82 -4.42
CA SER A 9 0.58 11.03 -3.03
C SER A 9 -0.68 10.31 -2.62
N GLU A 10 -1.68 10.35 -3.49
CA GLU A 10 -2.94 9.69 -3.19
C GLU A 10 -2.76 8.18 -3.08
N HIS A 11 -1.99 7.60 -3.97
CA HIS A 11 -1.76 6.16 -3.94
C HIS A 11 -1.02 5.77 -2.67
N LEU A 12 -0.02 6.54 -2.27
CA LEU A 12 0.70 6.25 -1.05
C LEU A 12 -0.22 6.35 0.16
N GLN A 13 -1.09 7.34 0.17
CA GLN A 13 -2.03 7.50 1.27
C GLN A 13 -3.01 6.34 1.33
N LEU A 14 -3.41 5.83 0.18
CA LEU A 14 -4.34 4.71 0.14
C LEU A 14 -3.72 3.45 0.75
N LEU A 15 -2.41 3.30 0.64
CA LEU A 15 -1.75 2.13 1.23
C LEU A 15 -1.94 2.08 2.73
N VAL A 16 -2.02 3.22 3.38
CA VAL A 16 -2.19 3.27 4.83
C VAL A 16 -3.65 3.47 5.23
N ALA A 17 -4.57 3.45 4.27
CA ALA A 17 -5.98 3.64 4.52
C ALA A 17 -6.83 2.44 4.09
N ARG A 18 -6.45 1.78 3.01
CA ARG A 18 -7.23 0.67 2.48
C ARG A 18 -6.81 -0.65 3.08
N THR A 19 -7.78 -1.52 3.26
CA THR A 19 -7.51 -2.85 3.80
C THR A 19 -7.73 -3.90 2.72
N MET A 20 -7.15 -5.08 2.96
CA MET A 20 -7.37 -6.19 2.04
C MET A 20 -8.84 -6.61 2.14
N PRO A 21 -9.51 -6.73 0.99
CA PRO A 21 -10.93 -7.05 0.98
C PRO A 21 -11.22 -8.55 1.10
N TYR A 22 -10.22 -9.40 0.94
CA TYR A 22 -10.45 -10.83 0.99
C TYR A 22 -9.15 -11.57 1.29
N GLY A 23 -9.26 -12.85 1.45
CA GLY A 23 -8.12 -13.73 1.60
C GLY A 23 -7.58 -13.80 3.01
N LYS A 24 -6.38 -14.36 3.11
CA LYS A 24 -5.74 -14.63 4.39
C LYS A 24 -5.58 -13.39 5.27
N TYR A 25 -5.34 -12.26 4.65
CA TYR A 25 -5.09 -11.03 5.39
C TYR A 25 -6.24 -10.03 5.27
N LYS A 26 -7.45 -10.53 5.07
CA LYS A 26 -8.62 -9.66 4.99
C LYS A 26 -8.68 -8.74 6.21
N GLY A 27 -8.91 -7.47 5.96
CA GLY A 27 -9.02 -6.49 7.03
C GLY A 27 -7.71 -5.84 7.44
N ARG A 28 -6.59 -6.37 6.97
CA ARG A 28 -5.31 -5.78 7.29
C ARG A 28 -4.99 -4.67 6.30
N LEU A 29 -4.36 -3.60 6.79
CA LEU A 29 -3.95 -2.52 5.88
C LEU A 29 -3.01 -3.05 4.83
N ILE A 30 -3.12 -2.52 3.62
CA ILE A 30 -2.24 -2.95 2.54
C ILE A 30 -0.79 -2.64 2.90
N ALA A 31 -0.57 -1.53 3.59
CA ALA A 31 0.77 -1.16 4.03
C ALA A 31 1.36 -2.13 5.04
N ASP A 32 0.52 -2.93 5.68
CA ASP A 32 0.97 -3.88 6.69
C ASP A 32 1.03 -5.33 6.21
N LEU A 33 0.86 -5.54 4.91
CA LEU A 33 0.91 -6.90 4.39
C LEU A 33 2.36 -7.41 4.40
N PRO A 34 2.56 -8.68 4.75
CA PRO A 34 3.92 -9.23 4.78
C PRO A 34 4.54 -9.27 3.38
N GLY A 35 5.85 -9.14 3.34
CA GLY A 35 6.56 -9.16 2.07
C GLY A 35 6.38 -10.44 1.29
N ASN A 36 6.34 -11.59 1.97
CA ASN A 36 6.18 -12.85 1.26
C ASN A 36 4.80 -12.97 0.61
N TYR A 37 3.79 -12.34 1.21
CA TYR A 37 2.46 -12.33 0.62
C TYR A 37 2.45 -11.46 -0.64
N LEU A 38 3.10 -10.30 -0.56
CA LEU A 38 3.23 -9.42 -1.72
C LEU A 38 4.02 -10.10 -2.83
N ASN A 39 5.08 -10.83 -2.47
CA ASN A 39 5.87 -11.56 -3.44
C ASN A 39 5.03 -12.63 -4.14
N TRP A 40 4.12 -13.24 -3.41
CA TRP A 40 3.24 -14.24 -4.00
C TRP A 40 2.41 -13.62 -5.13
N PHE A 41 1.84 -12.44 -4.89
CA PHE A 41 1.10 -11.74 -5.94
C PHE A 41 2.00 -11.39 -7.12
N ALA A 42 3.24 -11.01 -6.84
CA ALA A 42 4.14 -10.65 -7.93
C ALA A 42 4.41 -11.84 -8.84
N ARG A 43 4.43 -13.05 -8.27
CA ARG A 43 4.64 -14.26 -9.06
C ARG A 43 3.36 -14.72 -9.75
N GLU A 44 2.24 -14.67 -9.05
CA GLU A 44 0.99 -15.21 -9.57
C GLU A 44 0.21 -14.20 -10.40
N GLY A 45 0.49 -12.94 -10.21
CA GLY A 45 -0.24 -11.88 -10.90
C GLY A 45 -1.07 -11.07 -9.93
N PHE A 46 -0.99 -9.75 -10.08
CA PHE A 46 -1.79 -8.87 -9.23
C PHE A 46 -3.23 -8.85 -9.74
N PRO A 47 -4.21 -8.71 -8.85
CA PRO A 47 -5.60 -8.61 -9.31
C PRO A 47 -5.81 -7.34 -10.12
N PRO A 48 -6.87 -7.29 -10.91
CA PRO A 48 -7.13 -6.10 -11.72
C PRO A 48 -7.64 -4.95 -10.87
N GLY A 49 -7.60 -3.76 -11.45
CA GLY A 49 -8.17 -2.59 -10.82
C GLY A 49 -7.29 -1.95 -9.78
N GLU A 50 -7.91 -1.13 -8.96
CA GLU A 50 -7.19 -0.34 -7.98
C GLU A 50 -6.46 -1.20 -6.96
N LEU A 51 -7.09 -2.28 -6.53
CA LEU A 51 -6.46 -3.15 -5.56
C LEU A 51 -5.13 -3.68 -6.09
N GLY A 52 -5.12 -4.14 -7.34
CA GLY A 52 -3.89 -4.66 -7.93
C GLY A 52 -2.81 -3.59 -8.00
N ALA A 53 -3.21 -2.37 -8.35
CA ALA A 53 -2.26 -1.27 -8.45
C ALA A 53 -1.65 -0.97 -7.08
N LEU A 54 -2.47 -1.00 -6.03
CA LEU A 54 -1.98 -0.74 -4.69
C LEU A 54 -1.06 -1.86 -4.21
N LEU A 55 -1.42 -3.10 -4.49
CA LEU A 55 -0.58 -4.23 -4.10
C LEU A 55 0.77 -4.18 -4.83
N ALA A 56 0.74 -3.82 -6.10
CA ALA A 56 1.98 -3.72 -6.87
C ALA A 56 2.86 -2.62 -6.33
N LEU A 57 2.27 -1.49 -5.99
CA LEU A 57 3.03 -0.38 -5.42
C LEU A 57 3.63 -0.77 -4.07
N MET A 58 2.83 -1.41 -3.23
CA MET A 58 3.34 -1.83 -1.92
C MET A 58 4.45 -2.85 -2.06
N HIS A 59 4.30 -3.77 -3.01
CA HIS A 59 5.34 -4.76 -3.29
C HIS A 59 6.64 -4.05 -3.68
N GLU A 60 6.52 -3.04 -4.51
CA GLU A 60 7.70 -2.33 -4.95
C GLU A 60 8.39 -1.59 -3.81
N LEU A 61 7.60 -0.96 -2.95
CA LEU A 61 8.18 -0.27 -1.79
C LEU A 61 8.88 -1.25 -0.87
N ASP A 62 8.23 -2.37 -0.60
CA ASP A 62 8.80 -3.38 0.28
C ASP A 62 10.06 -3.98 -0.30
N HIS A 63 10.02 -4.31 -1.59
CA HIS A 63 11.13 -4.94 -2.26
C HIS A 63 12.37 -4.03 -2.29
N ASN A 64 12.16 -2.73 -2.39
CA ASN A 64 13.26 -1.78 -2.46
C ASN A 64 13.62 -1.19 -1.10
N GLY A 65 13.04 -1.70 -0.04
CA GLY A 65 13.36 -1.21 1.29
C GLY A 65 12.86 0.19 1.55
N LEU A 66 11.79 0.59 0.87
CA LEU A 66 11.27 1.95 0.96
C LEU A 66 9.98 2.06 1.75
N SER A 67 9.59 1.00 2.45
CA SER A 67 8.33 1.05 3.18
C SER A 67 8.29 2.14 4.24
N SER A 68 9.45 2.60 4.69
CA SER A 68 9.49 3.68 5.67
C SER A 68 8.96 5.00 5.10
N LEU A 69 8.83 5.10 3.78
CA LEU A 69 8.21 6.28 3.19
C LEU A 69 6.77 6.45 3.67
N LEU A 70 6.16 5.37 4.16
CA LEU A 70 4.79 5.43 4.63
C LEU A 70 4.68 5.91 6.07
N ASP A 71 5.79 5.95 6.79
CA ASP A 71 5.77 6.35 8.20
C ASP A 71 5.17 7.72 8.44
N PRO A 72 5.54 8.75 7.67
CA PRO A 72 4.92 10.05 7.91
C PRO A 72 3.41 10.03 7.69
N LEU A 73 2.94 9.22 6.77
CA LEU A 73 1.50 9.12 6.49
C LEU A 73 0.78 8.41 7.63
N ARG A 74 1.42 7.40 8.22
CA ARG A 74 0.85 6.72 9.37
C ARG A 74 0.77 7.66 10.56
N ASN A 75 1.85 8.41 10.77
CA ASN A 75 1.89 9.36 11.87
C ASN A 75 0.84 10.42 11.73
N LYS A 76 0.63 10.86 10.49
CA LYS A 76 -0.37 11.86 10.23
C LYS A 76 -1.75 11.36 10.60
N SER A 77 -2.03 10.11 10.27
CA SER A 77 -3.29 9.50 10.66
C SER A 77 -3.40 9.41 12.17
N GLY A 78 -2.32 9.05 12.81
CA GLY A 78 -2.29 8.95 14.25
C GLY A 78 -2.54 10.29 14.91
N LEU A 79 -1.98 11.33 14.34
CA LEU A 79 -2.18 12.67 14.88
C LEU A 79 -3.63 13.07 14.79
N ALA A 80 -4.30 12.63 13.74
CA ALA A 80 -5.70 12.98 13.56
C ALA A 80 -6.56 12.44 14.70
N THR A 81 -6.09 11.43 15.39
CA THR A 81 -6.85 10.85 16.47
C THR A 81 -6.58 11.52 17.80
N ARG A 82 -5.66 12.42 17.82
CA ARG A 82 -5.37 13.13 19.05
C ARG A 82 -6.22 14.35 19.21
#